data_854e5aefa73e47dd56a50de2693361e4
#
_entry.id   854e5aefa73e47dd56a50de2693361e4
#
_cell.length_a   1.000
_cell.length_b   1.000
_cell.length_c   1.000
_cell.angle_alpha   90.00
_cell.angle_beta   90.00
_cell.angle_gamma   90.00
#
_symmetry.space_group_name_H-M   'P 1'
#
loop_
_entity.id
_entity.type
_entity.pdbx_description
1 polymer ?
#
loop_
_entity_poly.entity_id
_entity_poly.type
_entity_poly.pdbx_seq_one_letter_code
_entity_poly.pdbx_strand_id
1 'polypeptide(L)'
;MKRFIFVALLLVMTLACSQPSDSSNAVDSDSGLRVVGTVSPITSLVENIGGTKIVLNGLIPEGTNSHTYEPSPSTVSLLAKADLIVANGLFLEVPTLKLAEANKQSDTVILRLGNTVLPESEWIYDESFPEGGYPNPHLWTDPFYGNKYAEVIA
;
A
#
# COMPACT_ATOMS: atom_id res chain seq x y z
N MET A 1 18.25 48.62 -71.67
CA MET A 1 18.45 48.54 -70.24
C MET A 1 17.73 47.24 -69.73
N LYS A 2 18.51 46.20 -69.55
CA LYS A 2 17.99 44.85 -69.12
C LYS A 2 18.36 44.62 -67.67
N ARG A 3 17.36 44.54 -66.78
CA ARG A 3 17.57 44.27 -65.38
C ARG A 3 17.58 42.77 -65.22
N PHE A 4 18.73 42.20 -64.83
CA PHE A 4 18.83 40.77 -64.42
C PHE A 4 18.40 40.67 -62.96
N ILE A 5 17.36 39.90 -62.72
CA ILE A 5 16.95 39.53 -61.37
C ILE A 5 17.61 38.17 -61.05
N PHE A 6 18.59 38.19 -60.12
CA PHE A 6 19.17 36.98 -59.56
C PHE A 6 18.21 36.44 -58.48
N VAL A 7 17.60 35.31 -58.75
CA VAL A 7 16.86 34.53 -57.74
C VAL A 7 17.85 33.59 -57.07
N ALA A 8 18.26 33.94 -55.86
CA ALA A 8 19.05 33.07 -55.02
C ALA A 8 18.14 32.04 -54.39
N LEU A 9 18.23 30.77 -54.83
CA LEU A 9 17.52 29.64 -54.25
C LEU A 9 18.26 29.19 -52.98
N LEU A 10 17.72 29.55 -51.80
CA LEU A 10 18.23 29.14 -50.50
C LEU A 10 17.77 27.73 -50.23
N LEU A 11 18.63 26.75 -50.39
CA LEU A 11 18.40 25.34 -50.05
C LEU A 11 18.55 25.17 -48.52
N VAL A 12 17.46 25.20 -47.77
CA VAL A 12 17.47 24.88 -46.33
C VAL A 12 17.53 23.39 -46.16
N MET A 13 18.70 22.84 -45.84
CA MET A 13 18.85 21.48 -45.38
C MET A 13 18.34 21.40 -43.93
N THR A 14 17.15 20.85 -43.73
CA THR A 14 16.68 20.43 -42.40
C THR A 14 17.36 19.11 -42.05
N LEU A 15 18.41 19.18 -41.19
CA LEU A 15 18.91 18.00 -40.51
C LEU A 15 17.81 17.54 -39.53
N ALA A 16 17.08 16.50 -39.92
CA ALA A 16 16.25 15.75 -38.99
C ALA A 16 17.18 14.97 -38.06
N CYS A 17 17.44 15.50 -36.87
CA CYS A 17 17.97 14.68 -35.76
C CYS A 17 16.91 13.65 -35.39
N SER A 18 17.07 12.43 -35.90
CA SER A 18 16.40 11.26 -35.36
C SER A 18 17.02 10.99 -33.99
N GLN A 19 16.35 11.44 -32.93
CA GLN A 19 16.66 10.95 -31.58
C GLN A 19 16.32 9.45 -31.54
N PRO A 20 17.26 8.59 -31.11
CA PRO A 20 16.88 7.24 -30.77
C PRO A 20 15.85 7.33 -29.64
N SER A 21 14.67 6.81 -29.88
CA SER A 21 13.71 6.55 -28.83
C SER A 21 14.35 5.51 -27.93
N ASP A 22 15.04 5.95 -26.88
CA ASP A 22 15.26 5.10 -25.73
C ASP A 22 13.86 4.71 -25.23
N SER A 23 13.40 3.56 -25.67
CA SER A 23 12.37 2.83 -24.97
C SER A 23 12.99 2.37 -23.64
N SER A 24 13.17 3.35 -22.73
CA SER A 24 13.25 3.02 -21.32
C SER A 24 11.99 2.21 -21.06
N ASN A 25 12.17 0.92 -20.78
CA ASN A 25 11.16 0.11 -20.15
C ASN A 25 10.79 0.84 -18.87
N ALA A 26 9.82 1.74 -18.96
CA ALA A 26 9.04 2.16 -17.83
C ALA A 26 8.44 0.86 -17.32
N VAL A 27 9.02 0.31 -16.27
CA VAL A 27 8.38 -0.74 -15.49
C VAL A 27 7.03 -0.15 -15.16
N ASP A 28 5.99 -0.75 -15.73
CA ASP A 28 4.61 -0.35 -15.48
C ASP A 28 4.42 -0.48 -13.97
N SER A 29 4.53 0.65 -13.26
CA SER A 29 4.46 0.71 -11.80
C SER A 29 3.08 0.32 -11.28
N ASP A 30 2.15 0.00 -12.18
CA ASP A 30 0.78 -0.42 -11.90
C ASP A 30 0.58 -1.94 -12.05
N SER A 31 1.64 -2.71 -12.40
CA SER A 31 1.53 -4.17 -12.63
C SER A 31 1.76 -5.02 -11.37
N GLY A 32 2.04 -4.42 -10.23
CA GLY A 32 2.27 -5.11 -8.97
C GLY A 32 0.97 -5.43 -8.20
N LEU A 33 1.04 -6.42 -7.29
CA LEU A 33 -0.04 -6.69 -6.33
C LEU A 33 -0.27 -5.44 -5.47
N ARG A 34 -1.49 -4.90 -5.50
CA ARG A 34 -1.87 -3.69 -4.74
C ARG A 34 -2.19 -4.08 -3.30
N VAL A 35 -1.28 -3.76 -2.42
CA VAL A 35 -1.37 -4.10 -1.00
C VAL A 35 -1.65 -2.85 -0.18
N VAL A 36 -2.54 -2.98 0.78
CA VAL A 36 -2.86 -1.94 1.75
C VAL A 36 -2.53 -2.44 3.15
N GLY A 37 -1.57 -1.76 3.82
CA GLY A 37 -1.26 -1.99 5.22
C GLY A 37 -2.07 -1.06 6.13
N THR A 38 -2.60 -1.53 7.25
CA THR A 38 -3.43 -0.68 8.12
C THR A 38 -2.60 0.23 9.02
N VAL A 39 -1.78 -0.31 9.89
CA VAL A 39 -0.95 0.44 10.87
C VAL A 39 0.52 0.41 10.48
N SER A 40 1.28 1.45 10.85
CA SER A 40 2.68 1.62 10.43
C SER A 40 3.58 0.41 10.68
N PRO A 41 3.54 -0.30 11.83
CA PRO A 41 4.34 -1.49 12.03
C PRO A 41 4.04 -2.60 11.02
N ILE A 42 2.76 -2.80 10.70
CA ILE A 42 2.32 -3.80 9.72
C ILE A 42 2.72 -3.37 8.31
N THR A 43 2.52 -2.10 7.97
CA THR A 43 2.96 -1.54 6.68
C THR A 43 4.46 -1.74 6.48
N SER A 44 5.28 -1.50 7.51
CA SER A 44 6.72 -1.70 7.46
C SER A 44 7.11 -3.17 7.25
N LEU A 45 6.44 -4.11 7.90
CA LEU A 45 6.68 -5.55 7.67
C LEU A 45 6.35 -5.94 6.22
N VAL A 46 5.20 -5.50 5.72
CA VAL A 46 4.77 -5.76 4.34
C VAL A 46 5.74 -5.16 3.33
N GLU A 47 6.22 -3.94 3.56
CA GLU A 47 7.20 -3.26 2.71
C GLU A 47 8.51 -4.05 2.61
N ASN A 48 9.04 -4.46 3.76
CA ASN A 48 10.30 -5.20 3.81
C ASN A 48 10.23 -6.60 3.18
N ILE A 49 9.05 -7.23 3.20
CA ILE A 49 8.84 -8.56 2.62
C ILE A 49 8.50 -8.47 1.14
N GLY A 50 7.56 -7.60 0.77
CA GLY A 50 7.07 -7.46 -0.60
C GLY A 50 8.06 -6.73 -1.53
N GLY A 51 8.82 -5.78 -0.98
CA GLY A 51 9.83 -5.00 -1.72
C GLY A 51 9.24 -4.36 -2.97
N THR A 52 9.91 -4.55 -4.10
CA THR A 52 9.52 -3.99 -5.41
C THR A 52 8.46 -4.80 -6.15
N LYS A 53 7.98 -5.90 -5.56
CA LYS A 53 6.98 -6.78 -6.21
C LYS A 53 5.54 -6.36 -5.95
N ILE A 54 5.34 -5.40 -5.07
CA ILE A 54 4.02 -4.92 -4.65
C ILE A 54 3.90 -3.41 -4.79
N VAL A 55 2.67 -2.93 -4.93
CA VAL A 55 2.31 -1.51 -4.81
C VAL A 55 1.68 -1.31 -3.45
N LEU A 56 2.44 -0.80 -2.49
CA LEU A 56 2.02 -0.69 -1.09
C LEU A 56 1.49 0.71 -0.75
N ASN A 57 0.38 0.74 -0.03
CA ASN A 57 -0.16 1.94 0.60
C ASN A 57 -0.41 1.69 2.10
N GLY A 58 0.01 2.62 2.96
CA GLY A 58 -0.34 2.63 4.38
C GLY A 58 -1.60 3.47 4.60
N LEU A 59 -2.54 2.99 5.43
CA LEU A 59 -3.78 3.71 5.73
C LEU A 59 -3.65 4.66 6.92
N ILE A 60 -3.11 4.18 8.02
CA ILE A 60 -2.99 4.95 9.25
C ILE A 60 -1.60 5.55 9.29
N PRO A 61 -1.49 6.90 9.22
CA PRO A 61 -0.19 7.57 9.22
C PRO A 61 0.61 7.26 10.48
N GLU A 62 1.92 7.26 10.36
CA GLU A 62 2.83 7.12 11.49
C GLU A 62 2.56 8.19 12.55
N GLY A 63 2.67 7.82 13.82
CA GLY A 63 2.39 8.70 14.96
C GLY A 63 0.90 8.93 15.24
N THR A 64 0.00 8.35 14.46
CA THR A 64 -1.45 8.42 14.69
C THR A 64 -1.88 7.30 15.66
N ASN A 65 -2.82 7.64 16.57
CA ASN A 65 -3.42 6.63 17.44
C ASN A 65 -4.37 5.72 16.63
N SER A 66 -3.96 4.49 16.41
CA SER A 66 -4.72 3.52 15.60
C SER A 66 -6.02 3.06 16.23
N HIS A 67 -6.17 3.12 17.57
CA HIS A 67 -7.41 2.78 18.25
C HIS A 67 -8.56 3.76 17.98
N THR A 68 -8.21 5.02 17.71
CA THR A 68 -9.18 6.12 17.53
C THR A 68 -9.13 6.72 16.13
N TYR A 69 -8.37 6.12 15.22
CA TYR A 69 -8.27 6.62 13.85
C TYR A 69 -9.58 6.43 13.11
N GLU A 70 -10.11 7.52 12.57
CA GLU A 70 -11.27 7.53 11.70
C GLU A 70 -10.83 7.68 10.24
N PRO A 71 -11.09 6.68 9.38
CA PRO A 71 -10.68 6.73 7.99
C PRO A 71 -11.34 7.88 7.23
N SER A 72 -10.58 8.56 6.37
CA SER A 72 -11.08 9.61 5.49
C SER A 72 -11.81 9.02 4.26
N PRO A 73 -12.64 9.82 3.55
CA PRO A 73 -13.28 9.36 2.31
C PRO A 73 -12.28 8.89 1.22
N SER A 74 -11.07 9.46 1.18
CA SER A 74 -10.02 9.02 0.25
C SER A 74 -9.55 7.59 0.51
N THR A 75 -9.64 7.12 1.75
CA THR A 75 -9.33 5.75 2.17
C THR A 75 -10.20 4.72 1.44
N VAL A 76 -11.47 5.04 1.18
CA VAL A 76 -12.39 4.17 0.44
C VAL A 76 -11.84 3.81 -0.94
N SER A 77 -11.27 4.80 -1.64
CA SER A 77 -10.72 4.56 -2.99
C SER A 77 -9.50 3.64 -2.98
N LEU A 78 -8.68 3.68 -1.93
CA LEU A 78 -7.55 2.77 -1.75
C LEU A 78 -8.03 1.35 -1.48
N LEU A 79 -8.98 1.20 -0.54
CA LEU A 79 -9.55 -0.10 -0.16
C LEU A 79 -10.27 -0.77 -1.33
N ALA A 80 -11.03 0.00 -2.13
CA ALA A 80 -11.75 -0.50 -3.30
C ALA A 80 -10.84 -0.97 -4.44
N LYS A 81 -9.57 -0.62 -4.44
CA LYS A 81 -8.59 -1.03 -5.45
C LYS A 81 -7.59 -2.07 -4.95
N ALA A 82 -7.61 -2.39 -3.67
CA ALA A 82 -6.67 -3.32 -3.08
C ALA A 82 -6.95 -4.75 -3.52
N ASP A 83 -5.89 -5.50 -3.81
CA ASP A 83 -5.92 -6.94 -4.02
C ASP A 83 -5.75 -7.68 -2.67
N LEU A 84 -4.95 -7.09 -1.76
CA LEU A 84 -4.71 -7.58 -0.41
C LEU A 84 -4.74 -6.43 0.59
N ILE A 85 -5.45 -6.62 1.70
CA ILE A 85 -5.44 -5.71 2.85
C ILE A 85 -4.83 -6.47 4.02
N VAL A 86 -3.70 -5.95 4.54
CA VAL A 86 -3.00 -6.54 5.68
C VAL A 86 -3.25 -5.69 6.92
N ALA A 87 -3.95 -6.26 7.85
CA ALA A 87 -4.35 -5.62 9.09
C ALA A 87 -3.70 -6.29 10.31
N ASN A 88 -3.52 -5.53 11.38
CA ASN A 88 -3.16 -6.13 12.65
C ASN A 88 -4.28 -7.03 13.18
N GLY A 89 -5.51 -6.55 13.21
CA GLY A 89 -6.63 -7.24 13.83
C GLY A 89 -6.66 -7.10 15.35
N LEU A 90 -7.17 -8.09 16.06
CA LEU A 90 -7.32 -8.10 17.53
C LEU A 90 -8.02 -6.82 18.04
N PHE A 91 -9.03 -6.34 17.31
CA PHE A 91 -9.82 -5.15 17.61
C PHE A 91 -9.06 -3.81 17.61
N LEU A 92 -7.84 -3.75 17.08
CA LEU A 92 -7.04 -2.51 17.05
C LEU A 92 -7.70 -1.44 16.17
N GLU A 93 -8.00 -1.78 14.92
CA GLU A 93 -8.45 -0.84 13.89
C GLU A 93 -9.88 -1.15 13.40
N VAL A 94 -10.81 -1.31 14.33
CA VAL A 94 -12.19 -1.71 14.02
C VAL A 94 -12.89 -0.79 13.01
N PRO A 95 -12.82 0.57 13.09
CA PRO A 95 -13.46 1.44 12.10
C PRO A 95 -12.89 1.22 10.69
N THR A 96 -11.57 1.09 10.59
CA THR A 96 -10.86 0.84 9.31
C THR A 96 -11.25 -0.50 8.70
N LEU A 97 -11.32 -1.56 9.50
CA LEU A 97 -11.75 -2.89 9.03
C LEU A 97 -13.21 -2.92 8.58
N LYS A 98 -14.10 -2.24 9.28
CA LYS A 98 -15.51 -2.09 8.84
C LYS A 98 -15.60 -1.39 7.50
N LEU A 99 -14.81 -0.34 7.30
CA LEU A 99 -14.77 0.37 6.02
C LEU A 99 -14.19 -0.51 4.91
N ALA A 100 -13.14 -1.29 5.20
CA ALA A 100 -12.53 -2.22 4.27
C ALA A 100 -13.54 -3.29 3.80
N GLU A 101 -14.22 -3.94 4.73
CA GLU A 101 -15.24 -4.96 4.40
C GLU A 101 -16.39 -4.40 3.56
N ALA A 102 -16.79 -3.15 3.80
CA ALA A 102 -17.88 -2.51 3.07
C ALA A 102 -17.50 -2.07 1.65
N ASN A 103 -16.20 -1.90 1.34
CA ASN A 103 -15.76 -1.27 0.10
C ASN A 103 -14.77 -2.11 -0.73
N LYS A 104 -14.25 -3.21 -0.19
CA LYS A 104 -13.35 -4.10 -0.92
C LYS A 104 -14.01 -4.77 -2.12
N GLN A 105 -13.21 -5.21 -3.09
CA GLN A 105 -13.71 -6.06 -4.18
C GLN A 105 -14.03 -7.47 -3.65
N SER A 106 -14.78 -8.25 -4.42
CA SER A 106 -15.18 -9.61 -4.04
C SER A 106 -14.01 -10.56 -3.84
N ASP A 107 -12.92 -10.34 -4.55
CA ASP A 107 -11.70 -11.14 -4.57
C ASP A 107 -10.60 -10.58 -3.67
N THR A 108 -10.77 -9.37 -3.12
CA THR A 108 -9.82 -8.81 -2.15
C THR A 108 -9.77 -9.64 -0.88
N VAL A 109 -8.59 -10.05 -0.50
CA VAL A 109 -8.32 -10.75 0.77
C VAL A 109 -8.05 -9.74 1.88
N ILE A 110 -8.66 -9.92 3.05
CA ILE A 110 -8.30 -9.20 4.27
C ILE A 110 -7.58 -10.16 5.21
N LEU A 111 -6.28 -9.98 5.36
CA LEU A 111 -5.42 -10.76 6.25
C LEU A 111 -5.31 -10.05 7.61
N ARG A 112 -5.82 -10.67 8.68
CA ARG A 112 -5.74 -10.17 10.06
C ARG A 112 -4.65 -10.93 10.79
N LEU A 113 -3.45 -10.37 10.85
CA LEU A 113 -2.24 -11.05 11.33
C LEU A 113 -2.39 -11.56 12.77
N GLY A 114 -2.81 -10.70 13.68
CA GLY A 114 -2.97 -11.08 15.09
C GLY A 114 -3.96 -12.22 15.31
N ASN A 115 -5.08 -12.21 14.59
CA ASN A 115 -6.05 -13.29 14.64
C ASN A 115 -5.53 -14.58 14.01
N THR A 116 -4.60 -14.48 13.04
CA THR A 116 -4.01 -15.65 12.39
C THR A 116 -2.95 -16.33 13.26
N VAL A 117 -2.11 -15.55 13.95
CA VAL A 117 -0.98 -16.08 14.73
C VAL A 117 -1.33 -16.41 16.18
N LEU A 118 -2.42 -15.86 16.70
CA LEU A 118 -2.84 -16.06 18.09
C LEU A 118 -4.32 -16.49 18.12
N PRO A 119 -4.61 -17.77 18.40
CA PRO A 119 -5.99 -18.23 18.52
C PRO A 119 -6.68 -17.58 19.74
N GLU A 120 -8.00 -17.44 19.67
CA GLU A 120 -8.78 -16.76 20.70
C GLU A 120 -8.60 -17.36 22.11
N SER A 121 -8.37 -18.67 22.19
CA SER A 121 -8.09 -19.36 23.45
C SER A 121 -6.78 -18.96 24.14
N GLU A 122 -5.89 -18.28 23.41
CA GLU A 122 -4.58 -17.84 23.89
C GLU A 122 -4.50 -16.32 23.99
N TRP A 123 -5.61 -15.60 23.80
CA TRP A 123 -5.61 -14.15 23.85
C TRP A 123 -5.15 -13.64 25.22
N ILE A 124 -4.20 -12.71 25.18
CA ILE A 124 -3.73 -11.96 26.33
C ILE A 124 -4.57 -10.68 26.40
N TYR A 125 -5.36 -10.55 27.44
CA TYR A 125 -6.19 -9.37 27.61
C TYR A 125 -5.40 -8.19 28.11
N ASP A 126 -5.72 -7.01 27.58
CA ASP A 126 -5.10 -5.76 27.99
C ASP A 126 -5.73 -5.28 29.30
N GLU A 127 -4.97 -5.29 30.39
CA GLU A 127 -5.42 -4.84 31.71
C GLU A 127 -5.75 -3.34 31.73
N SER A 128 -5.28 -2.55 30.76
CA SER A 128 -5.61 -1.14 30.61
C SER A 128 -7.04 -0.93 30.16
N PHE A 129 -7.72 -1.96 29.62
CA PHE A 129 -9.10 -1.92 29.13
C PHE A 129 -9.93 -3.09 29.71
N PRO A 130 -9.98 -3.27 31.03
CA PRO A 130 -10.60 -4.44 31.64
C PRO A 130 -12.09 -4.56 31.38
N GLU A 131 -12.79 -3.45 31.14
CA GLU A 131 -14.23 -3.44 30.86
C GLU A 131 -14.57 -3.84 29.41
N GLY A 132 -13.59 -3.79 28.51
CA GLY A 132 -13.79 -4.04 27.07
C GLY A 132 -13.68 -5.51 26.69
N GLY A 133 -13.02 -6.34 27.47
CA GLY A 133 -12.75 -7.75 27.12
C GLY A 133 -11.98 -7.92 25.82
N TYR A 134 -11.18 -6.94 25.42
CA TYR A 134 -10.40 -6.94 24.19
C TYR A 134 -9.00 -7.52 24.45
N PRO A 135 -8.47 -8.34 23.56
CA PRO A 135 -7.09 -8.81 23.65
C PRO A 135 -6.11 -7.65 23.44
N ASN A 136 -4.90 -7.79 23.99
CA ASN A 136 -3.80 -6.87 23.69
C ASN A 136 -3.43 -7.00 22.19
N PRO A 137 -3.60 -5.96 21.38
CA PRO A 137 -3.37 -6.03 19.96
C PRO A 137 -1.91 -5.83 19.56
N HIS A 138 -1.00 -5.45 20.49
CA HIS A 138 0.35 -5.01 20.20
C HIS A 138 1.37 -6.16 20.08
N LEU A 139 0.98 -7.27 19.46
CA LEU A 139 1.81 -8.47 19.33
C LEU A 139 3.12 -8.22 18.60
N TRP A 140 3.15 -7.29 17.63
CA TRP A 140 4.36 -6.95 16.87
C TRP A 140 5.50 -6.38 17.73
N THR A 141 5.23 -5.95 18.96
CA THR A 141 6.25 -5.47 19.90
C THR A 141 7.07 -6.61 20.49
N ASP A 142 6.57 -7.83 20.45
CA ASP A 142 7.29 -9.05 20.81
C ASP A 142 7.96 -9.62 19.54
N PRO A 143 9.30 -9.78 19.51
CA PRO A 143 10.01 -10.36 18.37
C PRO A 143 9.51 -11.74 17.93
N PHE A 144 9.02 -12.54 18.83
CA PHE A 144 8.44 -13.85 18.52
C PHE A 144 7.20 -13.72 17.62
N TYR A 145 6.27 -12.85 18.00
CA TYR A 145 5.07 -12.60 17.19
C TYR A 145 5.39 -11.78 15.94
N GLY A 146 6.36 -10.86 16.00
CA GLY A 146 6.85 -10.15 14.83
C GLY A 146 7.36 -11.10 13.74
N ASN A 147 8.12 -12.14 14.11
CA ASN A 147 8.55 -13.18 13.19
C ASN A 147 7.37 -13.98 12.62
N LYS A 148 6.40 -14.37 13.45
CA LYS A 148 5.18 -15.05 12.96
C LYS A 148 4.38 -14.20 11.98
N TYR A 149 4.29 -12.89 12.21
CA TYR A 149 3.67 -11.97 11.28
C TYR A 149 4.40 -11.97 9.94
N ALA A 150 5.74 -11.92 9.97
CA ALA A 150 6.56 -11.96 8.76
C ALA A 150 6.37 -13.28 7.98
N GLU A 151 6.31 -14.41 8.67
CA GLU A 151 6.05 -15.74 8.06
C GLU A 151 4.68 -15.82 7.38
N VAL A 152 3.66 -15.17 7.97
CA VAL A 152 2.29 -15.15 7.40
C VAL A 152 2.19 -14.23 6.18
N ILE A 153 3.00 -13.15 6.14
CA ILE A 153 3.01 -12.19 5.03
C ILE A 153 3.79 -12.77 3.83
N ALA A 154 4.84 -13.58 4.05
CA ALA A 154 5.74 -14.11 3.02
C ALA A 154 5.09 -15.20 2.17
#